data_b5a00092053dabbb8b3bcaf04a1880a8
#
_entry.id   b5a00092053dabbb8b3bcaf04a1880a8
#
_cell.length_a   1.000
_cell.length_b   1.000
_cell.length_c   1.000
_cell.angle_alpha   90.00
_cell.angle_beta   90.00
_cell.angle_gamma   90.00
#
_symmetry.space_group_name_H-M   'P 1'
#
loop_
_entity.id
_entity.type
_entity.pdbx_description
1 polymer ?
#
loop_
_entity_poly.entity_id
_entity_poly.type
_entity_poly.pdbx_seq_one_letter_code
_entity_poly.pdbx_strand_id
1 'polypeptide(L)'
;MRYPRIPGRKVYVETLTRFGGLDRQAKPGAGSFTDMKDLSARDWPLIAPRLRRGVYAKPASPQALIGGDALCYVDGADFVIGETRVPMELSVQPEDCPKILQSMGTRVIILPDRKYIDTLDPEDRGDLEAIFSGSKVLAELCSEDGTALEDVTVGEEAPEAGLWLDTGGEVPTLREYSESQGQWAELAAFTKLKAAGIGAGFFPEDTVRVTGCGGLDGLRRVVAVQADALVLEGAAVPGEQRTVEVARRVPLMDFITECGNRLWGCRYGPDREGRFVNEVYASRLGDFRNWESFQGLSTDSYAVSFGEPGPFTGAASLLGYPVFFREDAIHKVYGTEPASFQVQTTHCPGVQAGSHGSIAQVGHVLMYKGREGIYAYDGSMPADVSQKLGPGKRHSAAAGAVGERYYISMAEEDGHSLYVFHSGLGLWHREDSLRCSHFCHLNGELYAIDQGSRNILGLLGTGEKEEEVTWEAELAPFGLEDPGRRHISRMVLGVSLESGARLECLARYDEEEHWQSLAAVFGAEAGSLRLPLRPRRCDHMRLRFRGAGNAKIYSITKYYEKGSDCP
;
A
#
# COMPACT_ATOMS: atom_id res chain seq x y z
N MET A 1 -18.99 -32.19 75.24
CA MET A 1 -18.34 -31.05 74.66
C MET A 1 -18.58 -31.08 73.14
N ARG A 2 -19.26 -30.13 72.53
CA ARG A 2 -19.37 -29.96 71.07
C ARG A 2 -18.20 -29.08 70.64
N TYR A 3 -17.28 -29.65 69.86
CA TYR A 3 -16.22 -28.84 69.26
C TYR A 3 -16.83 -27.75 68.38
N PRO A 4 -16.34 -26.51 68.41
CA PRO A 4 -16.83 -25.48 67.54
C PRO A 4 -16.60 -25.92 66.06
N ARG A 5 -17.66 -25.88 65.27
CA ARG A 5 -17.55 -26.09 63.83
C ARG A 5 -16.74 -24.92 63.27
N ILE A 6 -15.56 -25.19 62.78
CA ILE A 6 -14.81 -24.22 61.97
C ILE A 6 -15.67 -23.90 60.74
N PRO A 7 -16.09 -22.63 60.55
CA PRO A 7 -16.88 -22.29 59.37
C PRO A 7 -16.05 -22.64 58.12
N GLY A 8 -16.67 -23.38 57.23
CA GLY A 8 -16.01 -23.74 55.95
C GLY A 8 -15.58 -22.47 55.22
N ARG A 9 -14.36 -22.44 54.70
CA ARG A 9 -13.85 -21.32 53.91
C ARG A 9 -14.80 -21.06 52.74
N LYS A 10 -15.13 -19.78 52.50
CA LYS A 10 -15.97 -19.38 51.38
C LYS A 10 -15.19 -19.53 50.07
N VAL A 11 -15.69 -20.40 49.20
CA VAL A 11 -15.14 -20.59 47.85
C VAL A 11 -15.79 -19.58 46.91
N TYR A 12 -14.98 -18.81 46.22
CA TYR A 12 -15.39 -17.89 45.15
C TYR A 12 -15.20 -18.56 43.80
N VAL A 13 -16.09 -18.24 42.86
CA VAL A 13 -16.05 -18.77 41.50
C VAL A 13 -16.01 -17.61 40.53
N GLU A 14 -15.05 -17.62 39.62
CA GLU A 14 -14.91 -16.64 38.56
C GLU A 14 -14.69 -17.36 37.24
N THR A 15 -15.44 -16.96 36.22
CA THR A 15 -15.34 -17.56 34.87
C THR A 15 -14.96 -16.51 33.86
N LEU A 16 -13.86 -16.74 33.18
CA LEU A 16 -13.39 -15.98 32.03
C LEU A 16 -13.91 -16.66 30.77
N THR A 17 -14.72 -15.94 29.98
CA THR A 17 -15.32 -16.40 28.72
C THR A 17 -14.99 -15.50 27.53
N ARG A 18 -14.34 -14.36 27.79
CA ARG A 18 -13.89 -13.43 26.76
C ARG A 18 -12.39 -13.27 26.90
N PHE A 19 -11.69 -13.63 25.83
CA PHE A 19 -10.24 -13.53 25.77
C PHE A 19 -9.88 -12.26 25.01
N GLY A 20 -8.99 -11.46 25.60
CA GLY A 20 -8.39 -10.29 24.97
C GLY A 20 -7.39 -10.70 23.89
N GLY A 21 -6.86 -9.73 23.17
CA GLY A 21 -5.73 -9.93 22.30
C GLY A 21 -4.41 -9.86 23.07
N LEU A 22 -3.32 -9.71 22.33
CA LEU A 22 -1.99 -9.43 22.86
C LEU A 22 -2.00 -8.10 23.63
N ASP A 23 -1.44 -8.12 24.82
CA ASP A 23 -1.28 -6.95 25.68
C ASP A 23 0.02 -7.08 26.48
N ARG A 24 1.06 -6.40 26.00
CA ARG A 24 2.41 -6.37 26.58
C ARG A 24 2.65 -5.13 27.43
N GLN A 25 1.61 -4.44 27.85
CA GLN A 25 1.72 -3.33 28.78
C GLN A 25 2.15 -3.84 30.16
N ALA A 26 2.66 -2.93 31.01
CA ALA A 26 3.08 -3.28 32.37
C ALA A 26 1.95 -3.86 33.23
N LYS A 27 0.70 -3.53 32.92
CA LYS A 27 -0.50 -4.08 33.56
C LYS A 27 -1.47 -4.55 32.48
N PRO A 28 -1.28 -5.77 31.97
CA PRO A 28 -2.19 -6.31 30.96
C PRO A 28 -3.59 -6.55 31.55
N GLY A 29 -4.61 -6.34 30.74
CA GLY A 29 -6.00 -6.57 31.14
C GLY A 29 -6.30 -8.03 31.47
N ALA A 30 -7.27 -8.28 32.32
CA ALA A 30 -7.72 -9.64 32.64
C ALA A 30 -8.18 -10.38 31.36
N GLY A 31 -7.66 -11.59 31.14
CA GLY A 31 -7.94 -12.39 29.93
C GLY A 31 -7.16 -11.98 28.67
N SER A 32 -6.25 -11.00 28.78
CA SER A 32 -5.29 -10.68 27.71
C SER A 32 -4.13 -11.66 27.73
N PHE A 33 -3.34 -11.63 26.65
CA PHE A 33 -2.14 -12.46 26.51
C PHE A 33 -0.89 -11.59 26.59
N THR A 34 0.08 -12.04 27.40
CA THR A 34 1.42 -11.42 27.44
C THR A 34 2.30 -11.88 26.29
N ASP A 35 2.06 -13.11 25.81
CA ASP A 35 2.65 -13.62 24.58
C ASP A 35 1.69 -14.58 23.87
N MET A 36 1.79 -14.64 22.54
CA MET A 36 0.99 -15.55 21.71
C MET A 36 1.68 -15.82 20.38
N LYS A 37 1.34 -16.97 19.82
CA LYS A 37 1.80 -17.39 18.51
C LYS A 37 0.69 -18.13 17.77
N ASP A 38 0.50 -17.84 16.48
CA ASP A 38 -0.43 -18.51 15.57
C ASP A 38 -1.90 -18.55 16.04
N LEU A 39 -2.34 -17.46 16.71
CA LEU A 39 -3.72 -17.25 17.13
C LEU A 39 -4.43 -16.22 16.27
N SER A 40 -5.77 -16.28 16.28
CA SER A 40 -6.63 -15.37 15.51
C SER A 40 -7.87 -14.96 16.30
N ALA A 41 -8.34 -13.72 16.06
CA ALA A 41 -9.63 -13.22 16.55
C ALA A 41 -10.84 -13.71 15.75
N ARG A 42 -10.68 -14.60 14.78
CA ARG A 42 -11.79 -15.05 13.92
C ARG A 42 -12.95 -15.66 14.71
N ASP A 43 -12.61 -16.48 15.69
CA ASP A 43 -13.59 -17.15 16.56
C ASP A 43 -13.77 -16.42 17.91
N TRP A 44 -13.45 -15.12 17.94
CA TRP A 44 -13.65 -14.34 19.16
C TRP A 44 -15.08 -14.50 19.71
N PRO A 45 -15.29 -14.66 21.00
CA PRO A 45 -14.35 -14.41 22.11
C PRO A 45 -13.47 -15.60 22.54
N LEU A 46 -13.36 -16.65 21.75
CA LEU A 46 -12.59 -17.85 22.06
C LEU A 46 -11.08 -17.66 21.82
N ILE A 47 -10.26 -18.52 22.42
CA ILE A 47 -8.89 -18.74 21.97
C ILE A 47 -8.96 -19.75 20.82
N ALA A 48 -8.49 -19.38 19.66
CA ALA A 48 -8.51 -20.22 18.47
C ALA A 48 -7.26 -20.00 17.60
N PRO A 49 -6.78 -21.05 16.91
CA PRO A 49 -5.68 -20.92 15.97
C PRO A 49 -6.06 -20.06 14.76
N ARG A 50 -5.04 -19.51 14.09
CA ARG A 50 -5.22 -18.92 12.76
C ARG A 50 -5.63 -19.99 11.73
N LEU A 51 -6.04 -19.54 10.56
CA LEU A 51 -6.26 -20.43 9.43
C LEU A 51 -4.93 -21.01 8.92
N ARG A 52 -5.01 -22.19 8.32
CA ARG A 52 -3.91 -22.80 7.59
C ARG A 52 -3.66 -21.98 6.34
N ARG A 53 -2.43 -21.48 6.18
CA ARG A 53 -2.02 -20.75 4.99
C ARG A 53 -1.85 -21.67 3.81
N GLY A 54 -1.99 -21.14 2.60
CA GLY A 54 -1.72 -21.88 1.38
C GLY A 54 -0.60 -21.25 0.57
N VAL A 55 0.17 -22.06 -0.16
CA VAL A 55 1.10 -21.58 -1.18
C VAL A 55 0.32 -21.43 -2.48
N TYR A 56 0.14 -20.17 -2.92
CA TYR A 56 -0.57 -19.86 -4.15
C TYR A 56 0.34 -19.99 -5.38
N ALA A 57 1.55 -19.43 -5.31
CA ALA A 57 2.52 -19.50 -6.40
C ALA A 57 3.96 -19.56 -5.86
N LYS A 58 4.88 -20.09 -6.68
CA LYS A 58 6.32 -20.23 -6.36
C LYS A 58 7.16 -19.49 -7.42
N PRO A 59 7.10 -18.15 -7.47
CA PRO A 59 7.92 -17.37 -8.40
C PRO A 59 9.40 -17.48 -8.07
N ALA A 60 10.25 -17.22 -9.05
CA ALA A 60 11.70 -17.27 -8.87
C ALA A 60 12.26 -16.04 -8.14
N SER A 61 11.71 -14.85 -8.45
CA SER A 61 12.16 -13.56 -7.91
C SER A 61 10.99 -12.59 -7.77
N PRO A 62 10.06 -12.80 -6.81
CA PRO A 62 8.91 -11.93 -6.63
C PRO A 62 9.34 -10.57 -6.10
N GLN A 63 8.87 -9.47 -6.72
CA GLN A 63 9.28 -8.11 -6.35
C GLN A 63 8.13 -7.18 -6.00
N ALA A 64 6.92 -7.48 -6.43
CA ALA A 64 5.72 -6.70 -6.11
C ALA A 64 4.47 -7.52 -6.39
N LEU A 65 3.36 -7.11 -5.79
CA LEU A 65 2.08 -7.81 -5.84
C LEU A 65 0.95 -6.79 -5.90
N ILE A 66 -0.03 -7.00 -6.78
CA ILE A 66 -1.22 -6.17 -6.88
C ILE A 66 -2.43 -7.01 -7.28
N GLY A 67 -3.62 -6.64 -6.81
CA GLY A 67 -4.89 -7.25 -7.19
C GLY A 67 -5.64 -6.41 -8.22
N GLY A 68 -6.29 -7.10 -9.12
CA GLY A 68 -7.20 -6.56 -10.10
C GLY A 68 -8.31 -7.59 -10.36
N ASP A 69 -8.58 -7.90 -11.62
CA ASP A 69 -9.45 -9.03 -11.98
C ASP A 69 -8.76 -10.38 -11.67
N ALA A 70 -7.45 -10.40 -11.69
CA ALA A 70 -6.60 -11.50 -11.25
C ALA A 70 -5.50 -11.00 -10.31
N LEU A 71 -4.83 -11.95 -9.62
CA LEU A 71 -3.62 -11.63 -8.88
C LEU A 71 -2.49 -11.38 -9.86
N CYS A 72 -1.90 -10.19 -9.79
CA CYS A 72 -0.78 -9.79 -10.63
C CYS A 72 0.47 -9.61 -9.77
N TYR A 73 1.63 -9.97 -10.32
CA TYR A 73 2.91 -9.81 -9.62
C TYR A 73 4.08 -9.66 -10.60
N VAL A 74 5.15 -9.07 -10.09
CA VAL A 74 6.43 -9.00 -10.80
C VAL A 74 7.29 -10.18 -10.39
N ASP A 75 7.79 -10.95 -11.37
CA ASP A 75 8.73 -12.04 -11.18
C ASP A 75 10.00 -11.81 -12.01
N GLY A 76 11.02 -11.25 -11.39
CA GLY A 76 12.24 -10.84 -12.06
C GLY A 76 11.98 -9.71 -13.07
N ALA A 77 12.20 -9.99 -14.35
CA ALA A 77 12.01 -9.04 -15.45
C ALA A 77 10.59 -9.08 -16.07
N ASP A 78 9.75 -10.00 -15.61
CA ASP A 78 8.44 -10.26 -16.20
C ASP A 78 7.31 -9.78 -15.28
N PHE A 79 6.18 -9.45 -15.91
CA PHE A 79 4.92 -9.22 -15.22
C PHE A 79 4.01 -10.43 -15.41
N VAL A 80 3.38 -10.92 -14.34
CA VAL A 80 2.52 -12.10 -14.37
C VAL A 80 1.10 -11.71 -14.01
N ILE A 81 0.13 -12.09 -14.85
CA ILE A 81 -1.30 -11.87 -14.68
C ILE A 81 -1.96 -13.24 -14.49
N GLY A 82 -2.33 -13.57 -13.25
CA GLY A 82 -2.80 -14.93 -12.93
C GLY A 82 -1.75 -15.99 -13.26
N GLU A 83 -1.96 -16.75 -14.34
CA GLU A 83 -1.02 -17.75 -14.85
C GLU A 83 -0.23 -17.29 -16.08
N THR A 84 -0.60 -16.14 -16.65
CA THR A 84 0.01 -15.62 -17.90
C THR A 84 1.23 -14.78 -17.58
N ARG A 85 2.39 -15.18 -18.12
CA ARG A 85 3.65 -14.44 -18.01
C ARG A 85 3.85 -13.52 -19.21
N VAL A 86 4.11 -12.25 -18.95
CA VAL A 86 4.33 -11.22 -19.96
C VAL A 86 5.74 -10.65 -19.82
N PRO A 87 6.63 -10.83 -20.78
CA PRO A 87 7.96 -10.22 -20.79
C PRO A 87 7.85 -8.69 -20.86
N MET A 88 8.51 -7.99 -19.94
CA MET A 88 8.48 -6.53 -19.88
C MET A 88 9.85 -5.88 -19.68
N GLU A 89 10.91 -6.68 -19.59
CA GLU A 89 12.26 -6.18 -19.33
C GLU A 89 12.34 -5.26 -18.10
N LEU A 90 11.71 -5.69 -17.00
CA LEU A 90 11.71 -4.93 -15.76
C LEU A 90 13.06 -5.06 -15.05
N SER A 91 13.49 -4.00 -14.39
CA SER A 91 14.68 -4.02 -13.54
C SER A 91 14.46 -4.89 -12.30
N VAL A 92 15.51 -5.54 -11.82
CA VAL A 92 15.45 -6.25 -10.53
C VAL A 92 15.88 -5.28 -9.43
N GLN A 93 15.00 -5.01 -8.48
CA GLN A 93 15.26 -4.09 -7.39
C GLN A 93 15.83 -4.83 -6.16
N PRO A 94 16.68 -4.17 -5.35
CA PRO A 94 17.09 -4.70 -4.05
C PRO A 94 15.90 -4.73 -3.05
N GLU A 95 15.98 -5.58 -2.05
CA GLU A 95 14.90 -5.80 -1.06
C GLU A 95 14.51 -4.53 -0.27
N ASP A 96 15.44 -3.61 -0.09
CA ASP A 96 15.24 -2.33 0.61
C ASP A 96 14.62 -1.23 -0.28
N CYS A 97 14.52 -1.49 -1.58
CA CYS A 97 13.91 -0.57 -2.56
C CYS A 97 12.86 -1.33 -3.40
N PRO A 98 11.76 -1.79 -2.81
CA PRO A 98 10.77 -2.60 -3.51
C PRO A 98 10.10 -1.83 -4.65
N LYS A 99 9.62 -2.56 -5.67
CA LYS A 99 8.79 -1.96 -6.72
C LYS A 99 7.46 -1.49 -6.15
N ILE A 100 6.95 -0.41 -6.73
CA ILE A 100 5.62 0.11 -6.43
C ILE A 100 4.74 -0.16 -7.63
N LEU A 101 3.63 -0.84 -7.41
CA LEU A 101 2.59 -1.07 -8.39
C LEU A 101 1.36 -0.23 -8.02
N GLN A 102 0.84 0.50 -9.00
CA GLN A 102 -0.37 1.29 -8.83
C GLN A 102 -1.30 1.08 -10.01
N SER A 103 -2.53 0.69 -9.74
CA SER A 103 -3.56 0.57 -10.77
C SER A 103 -4.23 1.91 -11.05
N MET A 104 -4.58 2.15 -12.31
CA MET A 104 -5.49 3.18 -12.78
C MET A 104 -6.42 2.56 -13.82
N GLY A 105 -7.65 2.25 -13.42
CA GLY A 105 -8.52 1.36 -14.20
C GLY A 105 -7.90 -0.03 -14.33
N THR A 106 -7.82 -0.55 -15.55
CA THR A 106 -7.22 -1.85 -15.86
C THR A 106 -5.69 -1.79 -16.01
N ARG A 107 -5.12 -0.59 -16.09
CA ARG A 107 -3.69 -0.40 -16.28
C ARG A 107 -2.94 -0.38 -14.97
N VAL A 108 -1.85 -1.13 -14.92
CA VAL A 108 -0.92 -1.17 -13.78
C VAL A 108 0.35 -0.42 -14.17
N ILE A 109 0.68 0.59 -13.37
CA ILE A 109 1.89 1.39 -13.48
C ILE A 109 2.95 0.80 -12.57
N ILE A 110 4.18 0.67 -13.08
CA ILE A 110 5.30 -0.02 -12.45
C ILE A 110 6.45 0.96 -12.22
N LEU A 111 6.73 1.29 -10.95
CA LEU A 111 7.90 2.07 -10.56
C LEU A 111 8.98 1.18 -9.92
N PRO A 112 10.26 1.53 -10.09
CA PRO A 112 10.83 2.71 -10.76
C PRO A 112 11.00 2.57 -12.28
N ASP A 113 10.58 1.45 -12.90
CA ASP A 113 10.78 1.18 -14.33
C ASP A 113 10.03 2.16 -15.23
N ARG A 114 9.00 2.85 -14.73
CA ARG A 114 8.12 3.76 -15.48
C ARG A 114 7.53 3.10 -16.71
N LYS A 115 7.05 1.89 -16.51
CA LYS A 115 6.32 1.09 -17.51
C LYS A 115 4.87 0.91 -17.07
N TYR A 116 4.04 0.54 -18.02
CA TYR A 116 2.65 0.17 -17.74
C TYR A 116 2.25 -1.07 -18.52
N ILE A 117 1.21 -1.73 -18.04
CA ILE A 117 0.55 -2.85 -18.71
C ILE A 117 -0.94 -2.82 -18.40
N ASP A 118 -1.77 -3.08 -19.43
CA ASP A 118 -3.20 -3.32 -19.24
C ASP A 118 -3.42 -4.80 -18.86
N THR A 119 -4.11 -5.05 -17.75
CA THR A 119 -4.33 -6.42 -17.24
C THR A 119 -5.37 -7.19 -18.03
N LEU A 120 -6.25 -6.50 -18.77
CA LEU A 120 -7.24 -7.13 -19.66
C LEU A 120 -6.72 -7.28 -21.10
N ASP A 121 -5.84 -6.39 -21.55
CA ASP A 121 -5.17 -6.47 -22.86
C ASP A 121 -3.65 -6.37 -22.68
N PRO A 122 -2.94 -7.49 -22.42
CA PRO A 122 -1.50 -7.47 -22.18
C PRO A 122 -0.65 -6.99 -23.36
N GLU A 123 -1.23 -6.80 -24.55
CA GLU A 123 -0.54 -6.17 -25.67
C GLU A 123 -0.50 -4.63 -25.56
N ASP A 124 -1.45 -4.01 -24.81
CA ASP A 124 -1.39 -2.60 -24.41
C ASP A 124 -0.43 -2.44 -23.22
N ARG A 125 0.86 -2.46 -23.54
CA ARG A 125 1.96 -2.26 -22.58
C ARG A 125 3.06 -1.40 -23.20
N GLY A 126 3.82 -0.74 -22.36
CA GLY A 126 4.92 0.08 -22.85
C GLY A 126 5.56 0.95 -21.77
N ASP A 127 6.33 1.92 -22.25
CA ASP A 127 6.94 2.94 -21.41
C ASP A 127 5.98 4.12 -21.19
N LEU A 128 6.00 4.70 -20.00
CA LEU A 128 5.24 5.93 -19.71
C LEU A 128 5.82 7.11 -20.49
N GLU A 129 7.05 7.04 -20.91
CA GLU A 129 7.75 8.07 -21.63
C GLU A 129 7.93 7.73 -23.09
N ALA A 130 8.01 8.75 -23.92
CA ALA A 130 8.42 8.61 -25.31
C ALA A 130 9.39 9.74 -25.65
N ILE A 131 10.52 9.41 -26.25
CA ILE A 131 11.53 10.39 -26.63
C ILE A 131 12.00 10.07 -28.05
N PHE A 132 11.87 11.03 -28.92
CA PHE A 132 12.47 11.00 -30.25
C PHE A 132 13.52 12.10 -30.35
N SER A 133 14.70 11.77 -30.85
CA SER A 133 15.74 12.75 -31.21
C SER A 133 16.29 12.41 -32.57
N GLY A 134 16.19 13.32 -33.52
CA GLY A 134 16.62 13.13 -34.89
C GLY A 134 17.18 14.37 -35.49
N SER A 135 18.13 14.20 -36.42
CA SER A 135 18.63 15.26 -37.29
C SER A 135 17.84 15.27 -38.61
N LYS A 136 17.69 16.46 -39.21
CA LYS A 136 17.02 16.63 -40.52
C LYS A 136 15.53 16.24 -40.50
N VAL A 137 14.83 16.58 -39.38
CA VAL A 137 13.38 16.46 -39.30
C VAL A 137 12.74 17.48 -40.21
N LEU A 138 11.88 17.06 -41.12
CA LEU A 138 11.17 17.94 -42.04
C LEU A 138 9.90 18.47 -41.34
N ALA A 139 9.77 19.79 -41.28
CA ALA A 139 8.59 20.47 -40.80
C ALA A 139 7.74 21.00 -41.96
N GLU A 140 6.44 20.70 -41.96
CA GLU A 140 5.49 21.15 -42.98
C GLU A 140 4.24 21.72 -42.27
N LEU A 141 3.72 22.84 -42.72
CA LEU A 141 2.43 23.35 -42.27
C LEU A 141 1.31 22.46 -42.79
N CYS A 142 0.34 22.17 -41.96
CA CYS A 142 -0.78 21.30 -42.30
C CYS A 142 -2.08 21.76 -41.60
N SER A 143 -3.16 21.20 -42.05
CA SER A 143 -4.44 21.22 -41.32
C SER A 143 -4.42 20.24 -40.15
N GLU A 144 -5.45 20.28 -39.29
CA GLU A 144 -5.57 19.41 -38.12
C GLU A 144 -5.53 17.91 -38.47
N ASP A 145 -6.03 17.51 -39.62
CA ASP A 145 -5.97 16.13 -40.12
C ASP A 145 -4.61 15.70 -40.69
N GLY A 146 -3.63 16.63 -40.73
CA GLY A 146 -2.30 16.41 -41.26
C GLY A 146 -2.16 16.55 -42.78
N THR A 147 -3.17 17.09 -43.47
CA THR A 147 -3.07 17.44 -44.90
C THR A 147 -2.22 18.70 -45.08
N ALA A 148 -1.21 18.65 -45.90
CA ALA A 148 -0.31 19.78 -46.15
C ALA A 148 -1.06 21.01 -46.66
N LEU A 149 -0.74 22.19 -46.14
CA LEU A 149 -1.23 23.44 -46.64
C LEU A 149 -0.42 23.87 -47.85
N GLU A 150 -1.10 24.17 -48.96
CA GLU A 150 -0.49 24.65 -50.18
C GLU A 150 -0.54 26.21 -50.21
N ASP A 151 0.37 26.82 -50.95
CA ASP A 151 0.41 28.25 -51.24
C ASP A 151 0.47 29.18 -49.99
N VAL A 152 1.20 28.76 -48.94
CA VAL A 152 1.44 29.58 -47.74
C VAL A 152 2.66 30.52 -48.00
N THR A 153 2.43 31.83 -47.96
CA THR A 153 3.53 32.80 -48.00
C THR A 153 4.20 32.88 -46.62
N VAL A 154 5.53 32.72 -46.58
CA VAL A 154 6.32 32.76 -45.34
C VAL A 154 7.15 34.03 -45.30
N GLY A 155 7.01 34.87 -44.28
CA GLY A 155 7.80 36.10 -44.16
C GLY A 155 7.29 37.06 -43.11
N GLU A 156 8.03 38.14 -42.90
CA GLU A 156 7.69 39.22 -41.95
C GLU A 156 6.68 40.22 -42.55
N GLU A 157 6.64 40.32 -43.89
CA GLU A 157 5.72 41.25 -44.58
C GLU A 157 4.49 40.48 -45.11
N ALA A 158 3.32 41.06 -44.86
CA ALA A 158 2.06 40.48 -45.26
C ALA A 158 1.90 40.51 -46.80
N PRO A 159 1.50 39.42 -47.45
CA PRO A 159 1.13 39.41 -48.87
C PRO A 159 -0.21 40.14 -49.08
N GLU A 160 -0.60 40.30 -50.36
CA GLU A 160 -1.87 40.99 -50.66
C GLU A 160 -3.11 40.17 -50.26
N ALA A 161 -3.05 38.87 -50.31
CA ALA A 161 -4.12 37.94 -49.95
C ALA A 161 -3.59 36.52 -49.74
N GLY A 162 -4.46 35.58 -49.29
CA GLY A 162 -4.15 34.14 -49.15
C GLY A 162 -3.76 33.74 -47.77
N LEU A 163 -2.94 32.68 -47.65
CA LEU A 163 -2.39 32.20 -46.37
C LEU A 163 -0.99 32.80 -46.15
N TRP A 164 -0.77 33.31 -44.95
CA TRP A 164 0.48 33.91 -44.56
C TRP A 164 0.98 33.37 -43.23
N LEU A 165 2.18 32.84 -43.21
CA LEU A 165 2.90 32.56 -41.98
C LEU A 165 3.73 33.80 -41.61
N ASP A 166 3.21 34.59 -40.69
CA ASP A 166 3.87 35.76 -40.12
C ASP A 166 5.02 35.30 -39.21
N THR A 167 6.25 35.65 -39.60
CA THR A 167 7.48 35.29 -38.88
C THR A 167 8.10 36.48 -38.16
N GLY A 168 7.43 37.66 -38.13
CA GLY A 168 7.91 38.87 -37.47
C GLY A 168 7.84 38.81 -35.93
N GLY A 169 7.14 37.87 -35.34
CA GLY A 169 7.06 37.63 -33.90
C GLY A 169 8.03 36.54 -33.40
N GLU A 170 8.12 36.38 -32.08
CA GLU A 170 8.90 35.30 -31.46
C GLU A 170 8.35 33.91 -31.84
N VAL A 171 7.03 33.83 -32.00
CA VAL A 171 6.33 32.58 -32.43
C VAL A 171 5.66 32.90 -33.78
N PRO A 172 5.92 32.10 -34.82
CA PRO A 172 5.26 32.23 -36.11
C PRO A 172 3.74 32.03 -35.97
N THR A 173 2.98 32.91 -36.63
CA THR A 173 1.50 32.89 -36.56
C THR A 173 0.93 32.69 -37.95
N LEU A 174 0.04 31.68 -38.12
CA LEU A 174 -0.65 31.48 -39.38
C LEU A 174 -1.85 32.41 -39.48
N ARG A 175 -1.96 33.15 -40.60
CA ARG A 175 -3.02 34.09 -40.85
C ARG A 175 -3.66 33.87 -42.21
N GLU A 176 -4.95 34.20 -42.32
CA GLU A 176 -5.71 34.18 -43.59
C GLU A 176 -6.29 35.56 -43.84
N TYR A 177 -6.20 36.02 -45.09
CA TYR A 177 -6.81 37.29 -45.50
C TYR A 177 -8.32 37.13 -45.70
N SER A 178 -9.10 37.83 -44.91
CA SER A 178 -10.56 37.87 -45.06
C SER A 178 -10.97 38.94 -46.05
N GLU A 179 -11.34 38.55 -47.25
CA GLU A 179 -11.80 39.50 -48.29
C GLU A 179 -13.04 40.30 -47.84
N SER A 180 -13.93 39.71 -47.04
CA SER A 180 -15.15 40.33 -46.54
C SER A 180 -14.88 41.42 -45.50
N GLN A 181 -13.79 41.32 -44.76
CA GLN A 181 -13.42 42.26 -43.69
C GLN A 181 -12.24 43.14 -44.06
N GLY A 182 -11.51 42.81 -45.13
CA GLY A 182 -10.33 43.55 -45.58
C GLY A 182 -9.17 43.49 -44.57
N GLN A 183 -9.08 42.42 -43.79
CA GLN A 183 -8.06 42.28 -42.73
C GLN A 183 -7.58 40.84 -42.57
N TRP A 184 -6.42 40.69 -41.95
CA TRP A 184 -5.83 39.42 -41.61
C TRP A 184 -6.45 38.87 -40.35
N ALA A 185 -6.92 37.59 -40.39
CA ALA A 185 -7.39 36.83 -39.23
C ALA A 185 -6.38 35.75 -38.87
N GLU A 186 -6.16 35.55 -37.59
CA GLU A 186 -5.33 34.47 -37.09
C GLU A 186 -6.06 33.11 -37.20
N LEU A 187 -5.36 32.09 -37.70
CA LEU A 187 -5.85 30.73 -37.80
C LEU A 187 -5.14 29.82 -36.82
N ALA A 188 -5.84 28.79 -36.37
CA ALA A 188 -5.19 27.66 -35.69
C ALA A 188 -4.17 27.00 -36.62
N ALA A 189 -2.94 26.88 -36.16
CA ALA A 189 -1.84 26.38 -36.93
C ALA A 189 -1.46 24.97 -36.44
N PHE A 190 -1.11 24.11 -37.38
CA PHE A 190 -0.58 22.78 -37.11
C PHE A 190 0.64 22.53 -37.96
N THR A 191 1.61 21.83 -37.38
CA THR A 191 2.84 21.46 -38.06
C THR A 191 3.03 19.94 -38.05
N LYS A 192 3.26 19.37 -39.21
CA LYS A 192 3.60 17.98 -39.40
C LYS A 192 5.12 17.81 -39.41
N LEU A 193 5.67 17.14 -38.41
CA LEU A 193 7.07 16.76 -38.33
C LEU A 193 7.22 15.37 -38.94
N LYS A 194 8.12 15.23 -39.94
CA LYS A 194 8.40 13.99 -40.65
C LYS A 194 9.81 13.52 -40.39
N ALA A 195 9.97 12.34 -39.86
CA ALA A 195 11.24 11.63 -39.73
C ALA A 195 10.96 10.13 -39.48
N ALA A 196 11.90 9.27 -39.88
CA ALA A 196 11.74 7.83 -39.68
C ALA A 196 11.58 7.50 -38.18
N GLY A 197 10.49 6.82 -37.84
CA GLY A 197 10.18 6.36 -36.49
C GLY A 197 9.76 7.46 -35.47
N ILE A 198 9.54 8.69 -35.90
CA ILE A 198 9.19 9.82 -35.00
C ILE A 198 7.91 9.56 -34.22
N GLY A 199 6.97 8.78 -34.75
CA GLY A 199 5.70 8.48 -34.10
C GLY A 199 5.75 7.39 -33.04
N ALA A 200 6.89 6.72 -32.87
CA ALA A 200 6.99 5.58 -31.97
C ALA A 200 6.78 5.97 -30.51
N GLY A 201 5.82 5.34 -29.85
CA GLY A 201 5.51 5.55 -28.42
C GLY A 201 4.70 6.82 -28.11
N PHE A 202 4.38 7.64 -29.11
CA PHE A 202 3.47 8.79 -28.95
C PHE A 202 2.03 8.40 -29.31
N PHE A 203 1.10 9.14 -28.71
CA PHE A 203 -0.34 8.97 -28.93
C PHE A 203 -1.01 10.32 -29.20
N PRO A 204 -2.13 10.35 -29.91
CA PRO A 204 -2.95 11.56 -30.01
C PRO A 204 -3.32 12.06 -28.60
N GLU A 205 -3.38 13.37 -28.42
CA GLU A 205 -3.60 14.09 -27.16
C GLU A 205 -2.43 14.06 -26.17
N ASP A 206 -1.29 13.44 -26.50
CA ASP A 206 -0.07 13.60 -25.71
C ASP A 206 0.37 15.06 -25.67
N THR A 207 0.82 15.51 -24.50
CA THR A 207 1.58 16.75 -24.40
C THR A 207 3.06 16.44 -24.45
N VAL A 208 3.75 17.01 -25.43
CA VAL A 208 5.16 16.80 -25.67
C VAL A 208 5.94 18.09 -25.58
N ARG A 209 7.18 17.97 -25.10
CA ARG A 209 8.15 19.06 -25.14
C ARG A 209 8.95 18.95 -26.44
N VAL A 210 8.91 20.00 -27.24
CA VAL A 210 9.67 20.11 -28.51
C VAL A 210 10.85 21.04 -28.29
N THR A 211 12.01 20.67 -28.81
CA THR A 211 13.21 21.53 -28.85
C THR A 211 13.90 21.42 -30.19
N GLY A 212 14.44 22.52 -30.67
CA GLY A 212 15.18 22.60 -31.93
C GLY A 212 14.30 22.79 -33.16
N CYS A 213 13.03 23.10 -33.00
CA CYS A 213 12.08 23.37 -34.09
C CYS A 213 11.56 24.83 -34.11
N GLY A 214 12.31 25.75 -33.52
CA GLY A 214 11.99 27.20 -33.53
C GLY A 214 10.61 27.48 -32.95
N GLY A 215 9.66 27.96 -33.75
CA GLY A 215 8.32 28.36 -33.28
C GLY A 215 7.50 27.26 -32.59
N LEU A 216 7.86 26.00 -32.74
CA LEU A 216 7.26 24.90 -32.01
C LEU A 216 7.94 24.58 -30.67
N ASP A 217 9.09 25.19 -30.38
CA ASP A 217 9.78 24.89 -29.13
C ASP A 217 8.88 25.16 -27.92
N GLY A 218 8.95 24.28 -26.92
CA GLY A 218 8.09 24.28 -25.74
C GLY A 218 7.10 23.11 -25.69
N LEU A 219 6.04 23.29 -24.90
CA LEU A 219 4.99 22.26 -24.75
C LEU A 219 3.98 22.37 -25.89
N ARG A 220 3.72 21.24 -26.56
CA ARG A 220 2.78 21.13 -27.67
C ARG A 220 1.89 19.91 -27.52
N ARG A 221 0.64 20.03 -28.00
CA ARG A 221 -0.29 18.90 -28.08
C ARG A 221 -0.05 18.14 -29.38
N VAL A 222 0.00 16.81 -29.26
CA VAL A 222 0.02 15.89 -30.41
C VAL A 222 -1.41 15.72 -30.90
N VAL A 223 -1.67 16.05 -32.15
CA VAL A 223 -2.99 15.95 -32.76
C VAL A 223 -3.18 14.63 -33.48
N ALA A 224 -2.17 14.21 -34.26
CA ALA A 224 -2.19 12.94 -34.96
C ALA A 224 -0.81 12.29 -34.98
N VAL A 225 -0.80 10.95 -34.98
CA VAL A 225 0.42 10.13 -34.95
C VAL A 225 0.41 9.17 -36.14
N GLN A 226 1.51 9.13 -36.88
CA GLN A 226 1.81 8.16 -37.94
C GLN A 226 3.20 7.58 -37.63
N ALA A 227 3.54 6.42 -38.18
CA ALA A 227 4.84 5.79 -37.93
C ALA A 227 6.04 6.74 -38.13
N ASP A 228 6.00 7.53 -39.20
CA ASP A 228 7.09 8.44 -39.62
C ASP A 228 6.65 9.91 -39.58
N ALA A 229 5.56 10.26 -38.89
CA ALA A 229 5.13 11.65 -38.76
C ALA A 229 4.32 11.90 -37.47
N LEU A 230 4.50 13.11 -36.92
CA LEU A 230 3.70 13.67 -35.84
C LEU A 230 3.05 14.97 -36.30
N VAL A 231 1.77 15.16 -36.04
CA VAL A 231 1.08 16.45 -36.20
C VAL A 231 0.98 17.10 -34.85
N LEU A 232 1.56 18.27 -34.73
CA LEU A 232 1.61 19.07 -33.49
C LEU A 232 0.84 20.37 -33.64
N GLU A 233 0.18 20.80 -32.58
CA GLU A 233 -0.45 22.11 -32.52
C GLU A 233 0.62 23.21 -32.47
N GLY A 234 0.46 24.22 -33.32
CA GLY A 234 1.37 25.33 -33.45
C GLY A 234 2.05 25.42 -34.82
N ALA A 235 2.67 26.54 -35.10
CA ALA A 235 3.34 26.81 -36.36
C ALA A 235 4.87 26.77 -36.24
N ALA A 236 5.52 26.10 -37.19
CA ALA A 236 6.95 26.21 -37.43
C ALA A 236 7.20 26.70 -38.86
N VAL A 237 8.33 27.34 -39.05
CA VAL A 237 8.80 27.68 -40.42
C VAL A 237 9.05 26.39 -41.18
N PRO A 238 8.39 26.16 -42.34
CA PRO A 238 8.56 24.95 -43.12
C PRO A 238 10.02 24.79 -43.57
N GLY A 239 10.44 23.52 -43.65
CA GLY A 239 11.76 23.16 -44.06
C GLY A 239 12.46 22.14 -43.18
N GLU A 240 13.72 21.83 -43.50
CA GLU A 240 14.51 20.87 -42.77
C GLU A 240 15.13 21.49 -41.51
N GLN A 241 14.84 20.90 -40.36
CA GLN A 241 15.42 21.27 -39.09
C GLN A 241 16.74 20.52 -38.85
N ARG A 242 17.67 21.13 -38.11
CA ARG A 242 18.99 20.51 -37.88
C ARG A 242 18.91 19.35 -36.90
N THR A 243 18.32 19.59 -35.75
CA THR A 243 18.12 18.56 -34.73
C THR A 243 16.87 18.92 -33.95
N VAL A 244 15.92 17.99 -33.90
CA VAL A 244 14.68 18.15 -33.16
C VAL A 244 14.57 17.02 -32.13
N GLU A 245 14.26 17.37 -30.90
CA GLU A 245 13.84 16.43 -29.89
C GLU A 245 12.36 16.65 -29.61
N VAL A 246 11.59 15.56 -29.59
CA VAL A 246 10.19 15.52 -29.15
C VAL A 246 10.12 14.55 -27.99
N ALA A 247 9.66 14.98 -26.83
CA ALA A 247 9.66 14.16 -25.64
C ALA A 247 8.35 14.29 -24.85
N ARG A 248 7.68 13.16 -24.60
CA ARG A 248 6.68 13.04 -23.53
C ARG A 248 7.41 12.57 -22.29
N ARG A 249 7.52 13.41 -21.29
CA ARG A 249 8.27 13.14 -20.07
C ARG A 249 7.35 12.89 -18.90
N VAL A 250 7.79 11.99 -18.01
CA VAL A 250 7.13 11.70 -16.72
C VAL A 250 8.07 12.16 -15.60
N PRO A 251 7.58 12.89 -14.58
CA PRO A 251 8.41 13.28 -13.44
C PRO A 251 9.05 12.07 -12.76
N LEU A 252 10.23 12.26 -12.18
CA LEU A 252 10.75 11.28 -11.23
C LEU A 252 9.87 11.32 -9.98
N MET A 253 9.41 10.15 -9.53
CA MET A 253 8.51 10.06 -8.38
C MET A 253 9.02 9.03 -7.40
N ASP A 254 8.98 9.38 -6.10
CA ASP A 254 9.34 8.48 -5.01
C ASP A 254 8.17 7.55 -4.66
N PHE A 255 6.95 8.09 -4.65
CA PHE A 255 5.70 7.36 -4.39
C PHE A 255 4.60 7.85 -5.32
N ILE A 256 3.66 6.93 -5.63
CA ILE A 256 2.48 7.23 -6.45
C ILE A 256 1.22 6.69 -5.78
N THR A 257 0.08 7.30 -6.10
CA THR A 257 -1.25 6.83 -5.75
C THR A 257 -2.26 7.25 -6.83
N GLU A 258 -3.34 6.51 -6.98
CA GLU A 258 -4.46 6.91 -7.83
C GLU A 258 -5.51 7.62 -6.97
N CYS A 259 -6.04 8.73 -7.46
CA CYS A 259 -7.16 9.41 -6.85
C CYS A 259 -7.91 10.27 -7.87
N GLY A 260 -9.21 10.08 -7.96
CA GLY A 260 -10.07 10.88 -8.83
C GLY A 260 -9.76 10.74 -10.32
N ASN A 261 -9.43 9.54 -10.78
CA ASN A 261 -9.04 9.22 -12.15
C ASN A 261 -7.80 10.01 -12.62
N ARG A 262 -6.86 10.26 -11.69
CA ARG A 262 -5.52 10.81 -11.92
C ARG A 262 -4.50 9.98 -11.17
N LEU A 263 -3.33 9.83 -11.74
CA LEU A 263 -2.16 9.44 -10.97
C LEU A 263 -1.59 10.67 -10.27
N TRP A 264 -1.29 10.48 -9.00
CA TRP A 264 -0.61 11.46 -8.16
C TRP A 264 0.74 10.91 -7.76
N GLY A 265 1.76 11.75 -7.80
CA GLY A 265 3.11 11.38 -7.39
C GLY A 265 3.78 12.46 -6.60
N CYS A 266 4.87 12.11 -5.91
CA CYS A 266 5.68 13.06 -5.16
C CYS A 266 7.16 12.79 -5.36
N ARG A 267 7.98 13.86 -5.24
CA ARG A 267 9.43 13.79 -5.34
C ARG A 267 10.11 14.72 -4.34
N TYR A 268 11.13 14.19 -3.65
CA TYR A 268 12.07 14.98 -2.86
C TYR A 268 13.50 14.58 -3.24
N GLY A 269 14.18 15.44 -4.00
CA GLY A 269 15.53 15.14 -4.47
C GLY A 269 15.81 15.73 -5.85
N PRO A 270 16.90 15.35 -6.49
CA PRO A 270 17.22 15.84 -7.83
C PRO A 270 16.20 15.32 -8.86
N ASP A 271 15.82 16.21 -9.78
CA ASP A 271 15.12 15.86 -11.01
C ASP A 271 16.12 15.33 -12.06
N ARG A 272 15.67 15.15 -13.30
CA ARG A 272 16.54 14.65 -14.39
C ARG A 272 17.61 15.63 -14.82
N GLU A 273 17.31 16.91 -14.67
CA GLU A 273 18.23 18.01 -14.98
C GLU A 273 19.21 18.30 -13.82
N GLY A 274 19.08 17.55 -12.72
CA GLY A 274 19.90 17.73 -11.52
C GLY A 274 19.44 18.86 -10.60
N ARG A 275 18.27 19.48 -10.87
CA ARG A 275 17.69 20.50 -10.00
C ARG A 275 17.00 19.82 -8.83
N PHE A 276 17.20 20.34 -7.63
CA PHE A 276 16.53 19.82 -6.45
C PHE A 276 15.05 20.24 -6.46
N VAL A 277 14.17 19.25 -6.39
CA VAL A 277 12.72 19.45 -6.33
C VAL A 277 12.14 18.88 -5.04
N ASN A 278 11.05 19.49 -4.58
CA ASN A 278 10.24 19.06 -3.45
C ASN A 278 8.80 19.30 -3.84
N GLU A 279 8.22 18.34 -4.57
CA GLU A 279 7.02 18.58 -5.36
C GLU A 279 6.04 17.42 -5.30
N VAL A 280 4.77 17.75 -5.50
CA VAL A 280 3.69 16.82 -5.78
C VAL A 280 3.15 17.10 -7.17
N TYR A 281 2.88 16.04 -7.91
CA TYR A 281 2.40 16.06 -9.28
C TYR A 281 1.07 15.33 -9.41
N ALA A 282 0.25 15.76 -10.39
CA ALA A 282 -0.88 14.96 -10.86
C ALA A 282 -0.85 14.85 -12.38
N SER A 283 -1.16 13.67 -12.89
CA SER A 283 -1.34 13.45 -14.32
C SER A 283 -2.58 14.18 -14.86
N ARG A 284 -2.70 14.30 -16.18
CA ARG A 284 -3.95 14.72 -16.83
C ARG A 284 -5.08 13.78 -16.42
N LEU A 285 -6.29 14.31 -16.31
CA LEU A 285 -7.48 13.53 -15.95
C LEU A 285 -7.72 12.40 -16.98
N GLY A 286 -7.79 11.18 -16.48
CA GLY A 286 -8.00 9.99 -17.32
C GLY A 286 -6.76 9.52 -18.09
N ASP A 287 -5.62 10.21 -17.97
CA ASP A 287 -4.41 9.85 -18.71
C ASP A 287 -3.16 9.85 -17.81
N PHE A 288 -2.69 8.67 -17.49
CA PHE A 288 -1.54 8.42 -16.63
C PHE A 288 -0.18 8.73 -17.29
N ARG A 289 -0.15 9.00 -18.60
CA ARG A 289 1.09 9.30 -19.35
C ARG A 289 1.38 10.80 -19.43
N ASN A 290 0.34 11.66 -19.39
CA ASN A 290 0.47 13.09 -19.54
C ASN A 290 0.64 13.80 -18.19
N TRP A 291 1.78 14.47 -18.00
CA TRP A 291 2.15 15.15 -16.75
C TRP A 291 2.49 16.64 -16.94
N GLU A 292 2.59 17.10 -18.17
CA GLU A 292 2.96 18.49 -18.53
C GLU A 292 1.86 19.21 -19.33
N SER A 293 0.59 18.80 -19.20
CA SER A 293 -0.54 19.50 -19.83
C SER A 293 -0.96 20.68 -18.96
N PHE A 294 -0.70 21.92 -19.42
CA PHE A 294 -0.98 23.17 -18.68
C PHE A 294 -1.64 24.20 -19.61
N GLN A 295 -2.86 23.91 -20.05
CA GLN A 295 -3.62 24.74 -21.00
C GLN A 295 -4.69 25.59 -20.31
N GLY A 296 -4.84 25.48 -18.98
CA GLY A 296 -5.88 26.16 -18.19
C GLY A 296 -7.21 25.39 -18.17
N LEU A 297 -7.19 24.11 -18.52
CA LEU A 297 -8.38 23.24 -18.54
C LEU A 297 -8.55 22.48 -17.21
N SER A 298 -9.78 22.13 -16.89
CA SER A 298 -10.09 21.32 -15.69
C SER A 298 -9.47 19.91 -15.75
N THR A 299 -9.15 19.45 -16.95
CA THR A 299 -8.49 18.14 -17.18
C THR A 299 -6.98 18.16 -17.09
N ASP A 300 -6.36 19.35 -17.03
CA ASP A 300 -4.91 19.51 -17.07
C ASP A 300 -4.17 18.81 -15.94
N SER A 301 -2.88 18.62 -16.16
CA SER A 301 -1.91 18.19 -15.15
C SER A 301 -1.76 19.22 -14.02
N TYR A 302 -1.15 18.81 -12.92
CA TYR A 302 -0.90 19.68 -11.77
C TYR A 302 0.49 19.43 -11.22
N ALA A 303 1.12 20.49 -10.76
CA ALA A 303 2.38 20.44 -10.04
C ALA A 303 2.41 21.54 -8.96
N VAL A 304 2.91 21.20 -7.78
CA VAL A 304 3.06 22.14 -6.67
C VAL A 304 4.32 21.83 -5.87
N SER A 305 5.10 22.89 -5.61
CA SER A 305 6.31 22.82 -4.78
C SER A 305 6.01 23.09 -3.32
N PHE A 306 6.72 22.40 -2.43
CA PHE A 306 6.64 22.58 -0.97
C PHE A 306 7.84 23.38 -0.47
N GLY A 307 7.58 24.34 0.40
CA GLY A 307 8.66 25.11 1.05
C GLY A 307 9.36 24.36 2.20
N GLU A 308 8.65 23.43 2.85
CA GLU A 308 9.20 22.66 3.98
C GLU A 308 10.08 21.52 3.47
N PRO A 309 11.33 21.39 3.96
CA PRO A 309 12.23 20.33 3.56
C PRO A 309 11.84 19.00 4.24
N GLY A 310 12.18 17.88 3.59
CA GLY A 310 12.04 16.53 4.13
C GLY A 310 11.54 15.55 3.08
N PRO A 311 12.06 14.29 3.10
CA PRO A 311 11.65 13.28 2.14
C PRO A 311 10.20 12.86 2.36
N PHE A 312 9.51 12.56 1.27
CA PHE A 312 8.25 11.83 1.34
C PHE A 312 8.52 10.39 1.75
N THR A 313 7.59 9.79 2.49
CA THR A 313 7.70 8.43 3.03
C THR A 313 6.55 7.53 2.60
N GLY A 314 5.59 8.06 1.86
CA GLY A 314 4.48 7.30 1.30
C GLY A 314 3.45 8.18 0.63
N ALA A 315 2.58 7.55 -0.16
CA ALA A 315 1.41 8.17 -0.76
C ALA A 315 0.22 7.19 -0.71
N ALA A 316 -0.98 7.73 -0.55
CA ALA A 316 -2.23 6.97 -0.57
C ALA A 316 -3.39 7.86 -0.98
N SER A 317 -4.56 7.26 -1.26
CA SER A 317 -5.81 8.01 -1.37
C SER A 317 -6.71 7.72 -0.16
N LEU A 318 -7.38 8.74 0.33
CA LEU A 318 -8.33 8.63 1.45
C LEU A 318 -9.55 9.52 1.20
N LEU A 319 -10.74 8.93 1.22
CA LEU A 319 -12.01 9.66 1.07
C LEU A 319 -12.06 10.53 -0.19
N GLY A 320 -11.46 10.07 -1.29
CA GLY A 320 -11.41 10.79 -2.56
C GLY A 320 -10.38 11.91 -2.62
N TYR A 321 -9.41 11.94 -1.70
CA TYR A 321 -8.30 12.90 -1.70
C TYR A 321 -6.96 12.19 -1.72
N PRO A 322 -5.99 12.66 -2.51
CA PRO A 322 -4.62 12.18 -2.44
C PRO A 322 -3.95 12.68 -1.14
N VAL A 323 -3.20 11.80 -0.51
CA VAL A 323 -2.52 12.02 0.76
C VAL A 323 -1.06 11.62 0.61
N PHE A 324 -0.15 12.52 0.96
CA PHE A 324 1.29 12.30 0.93
C PHE A 324 1.83 12.38 2.35
N PHE A 325 2.68 11.42 2.69
CA PHE A 325 3.24 11.30 4.03
C PHE A 325 4.70 11.72 4.07
N ARG A 326 5.08 12.36 5.17
CA ARG A 326 6.43 12.43 5.71
C ARG A 326 6.44 11.74 7.07
N GLU A 327 7.57 11.65 7.73
CA GLU A 327 7.60 11.04 9.06
C GLU A 327 6.87 11.86 10.14
N ASP A 328 6.78 13.16 9.97
CA ASP A 328 6.25 14.15 10.92
C ASP A 328 5.14 15.05 10.37
N ALA A 329 4.68 14.77 9.15
CA ALA A 329 3.61 15.53 8.52
C ALA A 329 2.79 14.69 7.54
N ILE A 330 1.54 15.09 7.35
CA ILE A 330 0.62 14.58 6.34
C ILE A 330 0.18 15.76 5.47
N HIS A 331 0.33 15.61 4.15
CA HIS A 331 -0.11 16.57 3.16
C HIS A 331 -1.32 16.02 2.42
N LYS A 332 -2.44 16.71 2.47
CA LYS A 332 -3.68 16.31 1.79
C LYS A 332 -4.03 17.35 0.74
N VAL A 333 -4.35 16.90 -0.47
CA VAL A 333 -4.74 17.80 -1.55
C VAL A 333 -6.26 17.83 -1.65
N TYR A 334 -6.83 19.02 -1.54
CA TYR A 334 -8.25 19.29 -1.69
C TYR A 334 -8.52 19.95 -3.04
N GLY A 335 -9.72 19.81 -3.53
CA GLY A 335 -10.17 20.39 -4.80
C GLY A 335 -10.62 19.33 -5.78
N THR A 336 -11.18 19.74 -6.90
CA THR A 336 -11.72 18.86 -7.95
C THR A 336 -11.02 19.05 -9.30
N GLU A 337 -10.32 20.16 -9.46
CA GLU A 337 -9.64 20.54 -10.70
C GLU A 337 -8.35 21.32 -10.39
N PRO A 338 -7.38 21.37 -11.30
CA PRO A 338 -6.07 22.00 -11.07
C PRO A 338 -6.13 23.43 -10.54
N ALA A 339 -7.09 24.23 -11.02
CA ALA A 339 -7.27 25.62 -10.59
C ALA A 339 -7.76 25.75 -9.13
N SER A 340 -8.38 24.69 -8.59
CA SER A 340 -8.92 24.64 -7.22
C SER A 340 -8.11 23.78 -6.26
N PHE A 341 -7.07 23.08 -6.72
CA PHE A 341 -6.26 22.22 -5.86
C PHE A 341 -5.50 23.04 -4.82
N GLN A 342 -5.66 22.64 -3.57
CA GLN A 342 -5.01 23.25 -2.41
C GLN A 342 -4.41 22.16 -1.53
N VAL A 343 -3.17 22.34 -1.14
CA VAL A 343 -2.48 21.44 -0.22
C VAL A 343 -2.66 21.91 1.21
N GLN A 344 -3.19 21.03 2.04
CA GLN A 344 -3.24 21.22 3.49
C GLN A 344 -2.19 20.34 4.15
N THR A 345 -1.29 20.95 4.90
CA THR A 345 -0.29 20.26 5.72
C THR A 345 -0.77 20.16 7.15
N THR A 346 -0.67 18.98 7.74
CA THR A 346 -0.93 18.72 9.16
C THR A 346 0.32 18.11 9.78
N HIS A 347 0.90 18.78 10.78
CA HIS A 347 2.04 18.26 11.54
C HIS A 347 1.54 17.22 12.55
N CYS A 348 1.84 15.98 12.29
CA CYS A 348 1.43 14.84 13.09
C CYS A 348 2.30 13.62 12.71
N PRO A 349 2.29 12.54 13.49
CA PRO A 349 3.00 11.33 13.11
C PRO A 349 2.53 10.80 11.75
N GLY A 350 3.45 10.72 10.79
CA GLY A 350 3.21 10.13 9.49
C GLY A 350 3.90 8.78 9.35
N VAL A 351 4.16 8.35 8.12
CA VAL A 351 4.74 7.04 7.82
C VAL A 351 6.23 7.04 8.09
N GLN A 352 6.73 6.03 8.79
CA GLN A 352 8.16 5.83 9.01
C GLN A 352 8.90 5.55 7.69
N ALA A 353 10.07 6.13 7.51
CA ALA A 353 10.93 5.84 6.36
C ALA A 353 11.16 4.33 6.18
N GLY A 354 11.05 3.84 4.95
CA GLY A 354 11.14 2.41 4.65
C GLY A 354 9.91 1.57 5.02
N SER A 355 8.82 2.20 5.46
CA SER A 355 7.57 1.52 5.84
C SER A 355 6.35 1.95 5.01
N HIS A 356 6.56 2.49 3.78
CA HIS A 356 5.45 2.86 2.89
C HIS A 356 4.52 1.68 2.58
N GLY A 357 5.07 0.46 2.46
CA GLY A 357 4.30 -0.76 2.27
C GLY A 357 3.36 -1.11 3.43
N SER A 358 3.46 -0.38 4.57
CA SER A 358 2.56 -0.55 5.70
C SER A 358 1.23 0.19 5.56
N ILE A 359 1.08 1.05 4.56
CA ILE A 359 -0.16 1.80 4.34
C ILE A 359 -1.22 0.86 3.79
N ALA A 360 -2.29 0.64 4.54
CA ALA A 360 -3.43 -0.15 4.08
C ALA A 360 -4.75 0.44 4.59
N GLN A 361 -5.78 0.34 3.77
CA GLN A 361 -7.10 0.85 4.12
C GLN A 361 -7.94 -0.23 4.80
N VAL A 362 -8.45 0.08 5.98
CA VAL A 362 -9.38 -0.75 6.76
C VAL A 362 -10.69 0.03 6.94
N GLY A 363 -11.72 -0.34 6.21
CA GLY A 363 -12.95 0.45 6.16
C GLY A 363 -12.71 1.85 5.58
N HIS A 364 -12.90 2.89 6.38
CA HIS A 364 -12.68 4.29 5.96
C HIS A 364 -11.39 4.89 6.52
N VAL A 365 -10.55 4.08 7.14
CA VAL A 365 -9.35 4.53 7.86
C VAL A 365 -8.12 3.99 7.17
N LEU A 366 -7.09 4.82 6.97
CA LEU A 366 -5.76 4.35 6.63
C LEU A 366 -5.03 3.93 7.90
N MET A 367 -4.48 2.74 7.89
CA MET A 367 -3.55 2.29 8.92
C MET A 367 -2.13 2.26 8.37
N TYR A 368 -1.17 2.65 9.18
CA TYR A 368 0.23 2.69 8.78
C TYR A 368 1.19 2.63 9.98
N LYS A 369 2.44 2.27 9.71
CA LYS A 369 3.53 2.29 10.69
C LYS A 369 4.21 3.67 10.68
N GLY A 370 4.11 4.40 11.79
CA GLY A 370 4.90 5.60 12.06
C GLY A 370 6.15 5.28 12.89
N ARG A 371 6.93 6.28 13.26
CA ARG A 371 8.18 6.08 14.04
C ARG A 371 7.93 5.42 15.39
N GLU A 372 6.95 5.95 16.14
CA GLU A 372 6.70 5.54 17.52
C GLU A 372 5.71 4.37 17.62
N GLY A 373 4.77 4.24 16.68
CA GLY A 373 3.70 3.28 16.77
C GLY A 373 3.04 2.94 15.44
N ILE A 374 1.87 2.32 15.52
CA ILE A 374 0.97 2.08 14.38
C ILE A 374 -0.23 2.98 14.57
N TYR A 375 -0.56 3.70 13.53
CA TYR A 375 -1.58 4.74 13.57
C TYR A 375 -2.76 4.40 12.68
N ALA A 376 -3.94 4.84 13.12
CA ALA A 376 -5.18 4.86 12.37
C ALA A 376 -5.53 6.32 12.03
N TYR A 377 -5.69 6.62 10.74
CA TYR A 377 -5.93 7.97 10.21
C TYR A 377 -7.22 8.01 9.40
N ASP A 378 -8.18 8.77 9.87
CA ASP A 378 -9.51 8.96 9.26
C ASP A 378 -9.62 10.24 8.41
N GLY A 379 -8.52 10.96 8.24
CA GLY A 379 -8.45 12.24 7.54
C GLY A 379 -8.39 13.46 8.48
N SER A 380 -8.47 13.25 9.80
CA SER A 380 -8.31 14.29 10.83
C SER A 380 -6.95 14.21 11.51
N MET A 381 -6.84 13.54 12.64
CA MET A 381 -5.59 13.31 13.39
C MET A 381 -5.36 11.82 13.58
N PRO A 382 -4.13 11.34 13.35
CA PRO A 382 -3.83 9.93 13.52
C PRO A 382 -3.88 9.51 14.99
N ALA A 383 -4.54 8.38 15.27
CA ALA A 383 -4.65 7.78 16.58
C ALA A 383 -3.72 6.58 16.71
N ASP A 384 -2.89 6.53 17.76
CA ASP A 384 -2.04 5.37 18.04
C ASP A 384 -2.88 4.19 18.53
N VAL A 385 -2.81 3.07 17.80
CA VAL A 385 -3.51 1.82 18.12
C VAL A 385 -2.55 0.72 18.61
N SER A 386 -1.24 1.01 18.69
CA SER A 386 -0.20 0.02 18.96
C SER A 386 0.22 -0.12 20.42
N GLN A 387 -0.37 0.63 21.34
CA GLN A 387 0.04 0.68 22.75
C GLN A 387 0.11 -0.70 23.41
N LYS A 388 -0.80 -1.60 23.05
CA LYS A 388 -0.83 -2.98 23.56
C LYS A 388 0.30 -3.88 23.07
N LEU A 389 1.00 -3.49 22.01
CA LEU A 389 2.18 -4.23 21.53
C LEU A 389 3.39 -4.06 22.46
N GLY A 390 3.30 -3.14 23.43
CA GLY A 390 4.35 -2.85 24.38
C GLY A 390 5.55 -2.12 23.74
N PRO A 391 6.58 -1.81 24.55
CA PRO A 391 7.78 -1.15 24.08
C PRO A 391 8.57 -2.04 23.12
N GLY A 392 9.38 -1.43 22.27
CA GLY A 392 10.25 -2.10 21.31
C GLY A 392 10.39 -1.31 20.02
N LYS A 393 11.57 -1.33 19.43
CA LYS A 393 11.82 -0.71 18.13
C LYS A 393 11.31 -1.61 17.02
N ARG A 394 10.46 -1.07 16.17
CA ARG A 394 9.89 -1.76 15.01
C ARG A 394 10.09 -0.90 13.78
N HIS A 395 10.48 -1.51 12.67
CA HIS A 395 10.75 -0.80 11.41
C HIS A 395 10.51 -1.71 10.21
N SER A 396 10.72 -1.18 9.00
CA SER A 396 10.64 -1.93 7.74
C SER A 396 9.34 -2.72 7.64
N ALA A 397 8.23 -2.02 7.78
CA ALA A 397 6.92 -2.62 7.85
C ALA A 397 6.27 -2.74 6.47
N ALA A 398 5.64 -3.88 6.22
CA ALA A 398 4.70 -4.08 5.13
C ALA A 398 3.37 -4.60 5.68
N ALA A 399 2.26 -4.20 5.08
CA ALA A 399 0.94 -4.53 5.58
C ALA A 399 -0.09 -4.72 4.47
N GLY A 400 -1.18 -5.38 4.84
CA GLY A 400 -2.37 -5.49 4.02
C GLY A 400 -3.61 -5.61 4.88
N ALA A 401 -4.78 -5.44 4.27
CA ALA A 401 -6.04 -5.48 4.97
C ALA A 401 -7.04 -6.40 4.29
N VAL A 402 -7.85 -7.09 5.09
CA VAL A 402 -9.00 -7.86 4.63
C VAL A 402 -10.13 -7.76 5.64
N GLY A 403 -11.28 -7.23 5.20
CA GLY A 403 -12.37 -6.89 6.10
C GLY A 403 -11.94 -5.90 7.19
N GLU A 404 -12.15 -6.25 8.45
CA GLU A 404 -11.75 -5.42 9.60
C GLU A 404 -10.37 -5.76 10.16
N ARG A 405 -9.55 -6.53 9.43
CA ARG A 405 -8.24 -6.98 9.89
C ARG A 405 -7.13 -6.32 9.10
N TYR A 406 -6.20 -5.75 9.85
CA TYR A 406 -4.96 -5.19 9.36
C TYR A 406 -3.83 -6.12 9.74
N TYR A 407 -3.20 -6.73 8.73
CA TYR A 407 -2.02 -7.59 8.85
C TYR A 407 -0.77 -6.75 8.64
N ILE A 408 0.18 -6.82 9.54
CA ILE A 408 1.44 -6.07 9.44
C ILE A 408 2.63 -6.94 9.83
N SER A 409 3.57 -7.08 8.91
CA SER A 409 4.87 -7.72 9.13
C SER A 409 5.90 -6.63 9.40
N MET A 410 6.63 -6.73 10.50
CA MET A 410 7.61 -5.73 10.94
C MET A 410 8.89 -6.39 11.40
N ALA A 411 10.02 -5.72 11.16
CA ALA A 411 11.29 -6.04 11.78
C ALA A 411 11.28 -5.57 13.24
N GLU A 412 11.76 -6.41 14.13
CA GLU A 412 11.97 -6.18 15.56
C GLU A 412 13.46 -6.45 15.91
N GLU A 413 13.89 -6.16 17.14
CA GLU A 413 15.27 -6.38 17.56
C GLU A 413 15.72 -7.86 17.41
N ASP A 414 14.81 -8.80 17.66
CA ASP A 414 15.08 -10.24 17.65
C ASP A 414 14.56 -10.95 16.38
N GLY A 415 14.28 -10.23 15.30
CA GLY A 415 13.79 -10.82 14.05
C GLY A 415 12.58 -10.13 13.46
N HIS A 416 11.63 -10.89 12.93
CA HIS A 416 10.38 -10.38 12.35
C HIS A 416 9.18 -10.92 13.10
N SER A 417 8.09 -10.16 13.08
CA SER A 417 6.79 -10.61 13.58
C SER A 417 5.67 -10.18 12.66
N LEU A 418 4.73 -11.09 12.41
CA LEU A 418 3.47 -10.80 11.75
C LEU A 418 2.38 -10.60 12.81
N TYR A 419 1.86 -9.39 12.87
CA TYR A 419 0.77 -9.01 13.75
C TYR A 419 -0.52 -8.80 12.97
N VAL A 420 -1.63 -9.01 13.65
CA VAL A 420 -2.97 -8.76 13.11
C VAL A 420 -3.74 -7.89 14.09
N PHE A 421 -4.22 -6.75 13.63
CA PHE A 421 -5.11 -5.88 14.37
C PHE A 421 -6.55 -6.04 13.85
N HIS A 422 -7.48 -6.34 14.74
CA HIS A 422 -8.90 -6.35 14.43
C HIS A 422 -9.52 -5.01 14.82
N SER A 423 -9.84 -4.16 13.87
CA SER A 423 -10.27 -2.78 14.10
C SER A 423 -11.57 -2.70 14.89
N GLY A 424 -12.57 -3.52 14.57
CA GLY A 424 -13.86 -3.54 15.24
C GLY A 424 -13.81 -4.02 16.70
N LEU A 425 -12.81 -4.84 17.07
CA LEU A 425 -12.63 -5.36 18.44
C LEU A 425 -11.55 -4.59 19.23
N GLY A 426 -10.68 -3.85 18.55
CA GLY A 426 -9.51 -3.20 19.18
C GLY A 426 -8.50 -4.20 19.75
N LEU A 427 -8.35 -5.36 19.10
CA LEU A 427 -7.52 -6.46 19.57
C LEU A 427 -6.33 -6.71 18.64
N TRP A 428 -5.16 -6.88 19.24
CA TRP A 428 -3.96 -7.34 18.56
C TRP A 428 -3.77 -8.84 18.74
N HIS A 429 -3.30 -9.50 17.68
CA HIS A 429 -2.84 -10.89 17.71
C HIS A 429 -1.45 -10.95 17.06
N ARG A 430 -0.61 -11.83 17.54
CA ARG A 430 0.63 -12.21 16.88
C ARG A 430 0.44 -13.56 16.24
N GLU A 431 0.69 -13.64 14.94
CA GLU A 431 0.70 -14.94 14.27
C GLU A 431 2.07 -15.58 14.46
N ASP A 432 3.06 -15.22 13.64
CA ASP A 432 4.39 -15.83 13.70
C ASP A 432 5.50 -14.85 13.33
N SER A 433 6.62 -15.36 12.84
CA SER A 433 7.77 -14.58 12.38
C SER A 433 7.85 -14.43 10.86
N LEU A 434 6.72 -14.58 10.14
CA LEU A 434 6.69 -14.45 8.69
C LEU A 434 7.13 -13.07 8.24
N ARG A 435 8.11 -13.03 7.33
CA ARG A 435 8.64 -11.79 6.77
C ARG A 435 7.99 -11.51 5.42
N CYS A 436 6.96 -10.66 5.44
CA CYS A 436 6.25 -10.27 4.23
C CYS A 436 6.76 -8.94 3.69
N SER A 437 6.95 -8.84 2.36
CA SER A 437 7.33 -7.59 1.70
C SER A 437 6.17 -6.84 1.06
N HIS A 438 5.19 -7.56 0.56
CA HIS A 438 4.01 -7.01 -0.12
C HIS A 438 2.77 -7.78 0.26
N PHE A 439 1.66 -7.07 0.33
CA PHE A 439 0.34 -7.65 0.55
C PHE A 439 -0.63 -7.18 -0.52
N CYS A 440 -1.58 -8.04 -0.85
CA CYS A 440 -2.65 -7.72 -1.77
C CYS A 440 -3.93 -8.44 -1.38
N HIS A 441 -5.04 -7.70 -1.32
CA HIS A 441 -6.37 -8.26 -1.13
C HIS A 441 -7.01 -8.55 -2.49
N LEU A 442 -7.51 -9.76 -2.68
CA LEU A 442 -8.27 -10.14 -3.88
C LEU A 442 -9.30 -11.21 -3.52
N ASN A 443 -10.57 -10.99 -3.89
CA ASN A 443 -11.68 -11.96 -3.74
C ASN A 443 -11.82 -12.55 -2.33
N GLY A 444 -11.61 -11.72 -1.30
CA GLY A 444 -11.74 -12.13 0.10
C GLY A 444 -10.52 -12.87 0.67
N GLU A 445 -9.48 -13.10 -0.13
CA GLU A 445 -8.19 -13.62 0.30
C GLU A 445 -7.18 -12.48 0.46
N LEU A 446 -6.24 -12.63 1.38
CA LEU A 446 -5.08 -11.75 1.54
C LEU A 446 -3.83 -12.51 1.10
N TYR A 447 -3.27 -12.08 -0.01
CA TYR A 447 -2.02 -12.63 -0.53
C TYR A 447 -0.84 -11.83 0.02
N ALA A 448 0.28 -12.52 0.24
CA ALA A 448 1.53 -11.90 0.67
C ALA A 448 2.74 -12.58 0.03
N ILE A 449 3.79 -11.82 -0.25
CA ILE A 449 5.09 -12.37 -0.64
C ILE A 449 5.89 -12.65 0.63
N ASP A 450 6.21 -13.93 0.88
CA ASP A 450 7.15 -14.33 1.92
C ASP A 450 8.59 -14.19 1.42
N GLN A 451 9.35 -13.30 2.02
CA GLN A 451 10.76 -13.09 1.65
C GLN A 451 11.66 -14.28 2.00
N GLY A 452 11.26 -15.11 2.96
CA GLY A 452 12.03 -16.30 3.35
C GLY A 452 11.99 -17.39 2.28
N SER A 453 10.80 -17.81 1.88
CA SER A 453 10.60 -18.85 0.86
C SER A 453 10.50 -18.33 -0.56
N ARG A 454 10.30 -17.00 -0.75
CA ARG A 454 9.94 -16.34 -2.01
C ARG A 454 8.60 -16.78 -2.60
N ASN A 455 7.78 -17.46 -1.83
CA ASN A 455 6.46 -17.87 -2.27
C ASN A 455 5.43 -16.73 -2.13
N ILE A 456 4.40 -16.80 -2.94
CA ILE A 456 3.18 -16.02 -2.73
C ILE A 456 2.24 -16.90 -1.91
N LEU A 457 1.89 -16.42 -0.72
CA LEU A 457 1.04 -17.14 0.24
C LEU A 457 -0.37 -16.56 0.26
N GLY A 458 -1.39 -17.43 0.31
CA GLY A 458 -2.74 -17.07 0.70
C GLY A 458 -2.88 -17.22 2.22
N LEU A 459 -2.99 -16.11 2.94
CA LEU A 459 -2.99 -16.10 4.41
C LEU A 459 -4.29 -16.65 5.00
N LEU A 460 -5.38 -16.67 4.23
CA LEU A 460 -6.68 -17.22 4.65
C LEU A 460 -6.94 -18.62 4.10
N GLY A 461 -5.98 -19.19 3.36
CA GLY A 461 -5.96 -20.61 3.04
C GLY A 461 -6.11 -20.96 1.56
N THR A 462 -6.00 -20.00 0.65
CA THR A 462 -5.97 -20.26 -0.79
C THR A 462 -4.63 -20.84 -1.22
N GLY A 463 -4.65 -21.92 -1.97
CA GLY A 463 -3.46 -22.65 -2.47
C GLY A 463 -3.19 -23.95 -1.74
N GLU A 464 -1.96 -24.47 -1.91
CA GLU A 464 -1.48 -25.69 -1.24
C GLU A 464 -1.29 -25.43 0.25
N LYS A 465 -2.18 -25.98 1.08
CA LYS A 465 -2.23 -25.69 2.51
C LYS A 465 -1.13 -26.38 3.31
N GLU A 466 -0.60 -25.67 4.31
CA GLU A 466 0.25 -26.26 5.35
C GLU A 466 -0.46 -27.41 6.08
N GLU A 467 0.31 -28.37 6.59
CA GLU A 467 -0.25 -29.59 7.19
C GLU A 467 -1.01 -29.29 8.49
N GLU A 468 -0.37 -28.62 9.44
CA GLU A 468 -0.93 -28.33 10.76
C GLU A 468 -0.47 -26.97 11.28
N VAL A 469 -1.34 -26.27 12.03
CA VAL A 469 -0.98 -25.04 12.75
C VAL A 469 -0.72 -25.41 14.21
N THR A 470 0.49 -25.11 14.69
CA THR A 470 0.84 -25.19 16.11
C THR A 470 0.80 -23.79 16.70
N TRP A 471 0.10 -23.62 17.82
CA TRP A 471 -0.10 -22.33 18.43
C TRP A 471 0.25 -22.33 19.91
N GLU A 472 0.57 -21.15 20.43
CA GLU A 472 0.89 -20.93 21.84
C GLU A 472 0.23 -19.64 22.35
N ALA A 473 -0.23 -19.65 23.59
CA ALA A 473 -0.85 -18.52 24.25
C ALA A 473 -0.43 -18.47 25.72
N GLU A 474 0.17 -17.36 26.17
CA GLU A 474 0.47 -17.10 27.57
C GLU A 474 -0.48 -16.02 28.11
N LEU A 475 -1.32 -16.38 29.04
CA LEU A 475 -2.24 -15.43 29.68
C LEU A 475 -1.53 -14.48 30.64
N ALA A 476 -2.10 -13.30 30.80
CA ALA A 476 -1.75 -12.38 31.88
C ALA A 476 -1.82 -13.09 33.24
N PRO A 477 -0.91 -12.74 34.16
CA PRO A 477 -0.87 -13.42 35.47
C PRO A 477 -2.16 -13.29 36.25
N PHE A 478 -2.62 -14.38 36.85
CA PHE A 478 -3.71 -14.37 37.81
C PHE A 478 -3.16 -14.03 39.19
N GLY A 479 -3.86 -13.16 39.94
CA GLY A 479 -3.56 -12.87 41.34
C GLY A 479 -2.81 -11.54 41.59
N LEU A 480 -2.28 -10.87 40.57
CA LEU A 480 -1.56 -9.59 40.73
C LEU A 480 -2.48 -8.40 41.09
N GLU A 481 -3.78 -8.50 40.81
CA GLU A 481 -4.73 -7.40 41.02
C GLU A 481 -5.16 -7.23 42.49
N ASP A 482 -4.97 -8.24 43.32
CA ASP A 482 -5.38 -8.24 44.74
C ASP A 482 -4.19 -8.74 45.58
N PRO A 483 -3.58 -7.90 46.41
CA PRO A 483 -2.41 -8.24 47.22
C PRO A 483 -2.65 -9.28 48.32
N GLY A 484 -3.90 -9.78 48.48
CA GLY A 484 -4.22 -10.85 49.44
C GLY A 484 -3.88 -12.23 48.86
N ARG A 485 -3.25 -13.09 49.69
CA ARG A 485 -2.99 -14.49 49.31
C ARG A 485 -4.28 -15.22 48.95
N ARG A 486 -4.46 -15.51 47.67
CA ARG A 486 -5.55 -16.33 47.19
C ARG A 486 -5.06 -17.77 46.95
N HIS A 487 -5.87 -18.71 47.37
CA HIS A 487 -5.63 -20.09 47.05
C HIS A 487 -6.58 -20.55 45.96
N ILE A 488 -6.07 -20.71 44.70
CA ILE A 488 -6.85 -21.33 43.64
C ILE A 488 -6.88 -22.83 43.91
N SER A 489 -8.04 -23.30 44.39
CA SER A 489 -8.21 -24.71 44.77
C SER A 489 -8.47 -25.64 43.58
N ARG A 490 -9.08 -25.09 42.52
CA ARG A 490 -9.41 -25.83 41.29
C ARG A 490 -9.62 -24.87 40.15
N MET A 491 -9.27 -25.31 38.94
CA MET A 491 -9.67 -24.67 37.70
C MET A 491 -10.38 -25.67 36.78
N VAL A 492 -11.24 -25.16 35.91
CA VAL A 492 -11.90 -25.95 34.87
C VAL A 492 -11.74 -25.24 33.54
N LEU A 493 -11.16 -25.89 32.56
CA LEU A 493 -11.10 -25.42 31.17
C LEU A 493 -12.29 -25.97 30.40
N GLY A 494 -13.01 -25.10 29.73
CA GLY A 494 -13.94 -25.46 28.67
C GLY A 494 -13.21 -25.45 27.33
N VAL A 495 -13.11 -26.60 26.67
CA VAL A 495 -12.37 -26.75 25.42
C VAL A 495 -13.19 -27.47 24.35
N SER A 496 -12.91 -27.17 23.09
CA SER A 496 -13.43 -27.89 21.94
C SER A 496 -12.24 -28.34 21.08
N LEU A 497 -12.18 -29.63 20.80
CA LEU A 497 -11.10 -30.26 20.03
C LEU A 497 -11.69 -30.97 18.83
N GLU A 498 -11.13 -30.74 17.65
CA GLU A 498 -11.40 -31.58 16.48
C GLU A 498 -10.56 -32.85 16.51
N SER A 499 -10.94 -33.80 15.68
CA SER A 499 -10.16 -35.06 15.54
C SER A 499 -8.72 -34.79 15.16
N GLY A 500 -7.78 -35.37 15.88
CA GLY A 500 -6.35 -35.17 15.72
C GLY A 500 -5.79 -33.92 16.40
N ALA A 501 -6.64 -32.98 16.88
CA ALA A 501 -6.17 -31.82 17.60
C ALA A 501 -5.62 -32.19 18.99
N ARG A 502 -4.66 -31.41 19.48
CA ARG A 502 -4.07 -31.58 20.81
C ARG A 502 -3.98 -30.27 21.55
N LEU A 503 -4.10 -30.32 22.87
CA LEU A 503 -4.00 -29.18 23.76
C LEU A 503 -3.25 -29.57 25.02
N GLU A 504 -2.22 -28.80 25.35
CA GLU A 504 -1.50 -28.88 26.61
C GLU A 504 -1.72 -27.57 27.40
N CYS A 505 -1.98 -27.71 28.70
CA CYS A 505 -2.07 -26.61 29.64
C CYS A 505 -0.88 -26.67 30.61
N LEU A 506 -0.11 -25.58 30.65
CA LEU A 506 1.04 -25.44 31.53
C LEU A 506 0.79 -24.30 32.52
N ALA A 507 1.39 -24.40 33.69
CA ALA A 507 1.40 -23.33 34.69
C ALA A 507 2.81 -23.00 35.14
N ARG A 508 2.99 -21.73 35.51
CA ARG A 508 4.20 -21.24 36.19
C ARG A 508 3.73 -20.45 37.41
N TYR A 509 4.33 -20.74 38.53
CA TYR A 509 3.92 -20.23 39.85
C TYR A 509 4.95 -19.25 40.37
N ASP A 510 4.47 -18.13 40.91
CA ASP A 510 5.30 -17.11 41.52
C ASP A 510 6.53 -16.77 40.64
N GLU A 511 7.74 -16.80 41.18
CA GLU A 511 8.99 -16.48 40.49
C GLU A 511 9.70 -17.75 39.91
N GLU A 512 8.99 -18.87 39.79
CA GLU A 512 9.59 -20.09 39.20
C GLU A 512 9.99 -19.86 37.73
N GLU A 513 11.12 -20.43 37.32
CA GLU A 513 11.59 -20.32 35.94
C GLU A 513 10.94 -21.37 35.01
N HIS A 514 10.49 -22.49 35.56
CA HIS A 514 10.04 -23.64 34.79
C HIS A 514 8.52 -23.74 34.68
N TRP A 515 8.06 -24.08 33.49
CA TRP A 515 6.67 -24.41 33.24
C TRP A 515 6.37 -25.86 33.65
N GLN A 516 5.26 -26.08 34.33
CA GLN A 516 4.77 -27.38 34.75
C GLN A 516 3.52 -27.73 33.97
N SER A 517 3.44 -28.94 33.38
CA SER A 517 2.25 -29.43 32.72
C SER A 517 1.16 -29.76 33.74
N LEU A 518 -0.01 -29.19 33.58
CA LEU A 518 -1.19 -29.46 34.39
C LEU A 518 -2.11 -30.49 33.75
N ALA A 519 -2.22 -30.45 32.43
CA ALA A 519 -3.04 -31.37 31.65
C ALA A 519 -2.60 -31.39 30.18
N ALA A 520 -2.75 -32.54 29.55
CA ALA A 520 -2.63 -32.72 28.11
C ALA A 520 -3.82 -33.53 27.61
N VAL A 521 -4.41 -33.11 26.49
CA VAL A 521 -5.59 -33.72 25.89
C VAL A 521 -5.42 -33.86 24.40
N PHE A 522 -5.88 -34.99 23.88
CA PHE A 522 -5.91 -35.33 22.47
C PHE A 522 -7.36 -35.49 22.03
N GLY A 523 -7.75 -34.88 20.94
CA GLY A 523 -9.06 -35.04 20.33
C GLY A 523 -9.13 -36.37 19.57
N ALA A 524 -9.90 -37.32 20.09
CA ALA A 524 -10.22 -38.55 19.36
C ALA A 524 -11.43 -38.33 18.43
N GLU A 525 -12.38 -37.49 18.87
CA GLU A 525 -13.57 -37.07 18.14
C GLU A 525 -13.80 -35.57 18.38
N ALA A 526 -14.41 -34.88 17.43
CA ALA A 526 -14.81 -33.47 17.64
C ALA A 526 -15.80 -33.38 18.79
N GLY A 527 -15.51 -32.52 19.77
CA GLY A 527 -16.38 -32.36 20.92
C GLY A 527 -15.91 -31.32 21.92
N SER A 528 -16.80 -31.00 22.85
CA SER A 528 -16.51 -30.09 23.96
C SER A 528 -16.37 -30.89 25.25
N LEU A 529 -15.34 -30.57 26.02
CA LEU A 529 -15.11 -31.22 27.30
C LEU A 529 -14.64 -30.21 28.35
N ARG A 530 -14.78 -30.61 29.62
CA ARG A 530 -14.32 -29.86 30.76
C ARG A 530 -13.14 -30.54 31.41
N LEU A 531 -12.00 -29.87 31.45
CA LEU A 531 -10.78 -30.37 32.04
C LEU A 531 -10.59 -29.82 33.46
N PRO A 532 -10.65 -30.63 34.50
CA PRO A 532 -10.31 -30.19 35.84
C PRO A 532 -8.79 -30.04 36.00
N LEU A 533 -8.35 -28.86 36.41
CA LEU A 533 -6.96 -28.58 36.77
C LEU A 533 -6.83 -28.43 38.28
N ARG A 534 -5.72 -28.85 38.85
CA ARG A 534 -5.42 -28.67 40.28
C ARG A 534 -4.14 -27.88 40.47
N PRO A 535 -4.21 -26.53 40.45
CA PRO A 535 -3.05 -25.70 40.68
C PRO A 535 -2.47 -25.90 42.07
N ARG A 536 -1.19 -25.58 42.26
CA ARG A 536 -0.57 -25.47 43.57
C ARG A 536 -1.00 -24.19 44.28
N ARG A 537 -0.70 -24.10 45.57
CA ARG A 537 -0.82 -22.85 46.33
C ARG A 537 0.24 -21.87 45.86
N CYS A 538 -0.14 -20.63 45.56
CA CYS A 538 0.75 -19.60 45.02
C CYS A 538 0.17 -18.20 45.31
N ASP A 539 1.00 -17.17 45.24
CA ASP A 539 0.58 -15.78 45.30
C ASP A 539 0.02 -15.34 43.95
N HIS A 540 0.71 -15.71 42.88
CA HIS A 540 0.25 -15.53 41.48
C HIS A 540 0.64 -16.72 40.61
N MET A 541 -0.03 -16.88 39.51
CA MET A 541 0.32 -17.90 38.53
C MET A 541 0.06 -17.41 37.12
N ARG A 542 0.82 -17.94 36.16
CA ARG A 542 0.61 -17.78 34.75
C ARG A 542 0.17 -19.09 34.12
N LEU A 543 -0.72 -19.01 33.16
CA LEU A 543 -1.11 -20.16 32.33
C LEU A 543 -0.56 -19.98 30.92
N ARG A 544 -0.03 -21.06 30.39
CA ARG A 544 0.35 -21.17 29.01
C ARG A 544 -0.35 -22.37 28.38
N PHE A 545 -0.91 -22.14 27.19
CA PHE A 545 -1.53 -23.17 26.39
C PHE A 545 -0.69 -23.41 25.17
N ARG A 546 -0.49 -24.68 24.83
CA ARG A 546 0.09 -25.13 23.57
C ARG A 546 -0.91 -26.00 22.87
N GLY A 547 -1.28 -25.62 21.65
CA GLY A 547 -2.22 -26.37 20.85
C GLY A 547 -1.64 -26.74 19.50
N ALA A 548 -2.24 -27.74 18.88
CA ALA A 548 -2.00 -28.11 17.49
C ALA A 548 -3.31 -28.54 16.85
N GLY A 549 -3.46 -28.23 15.58
CA GLY A 549 -4.74 -28.39 14.90
C GLY A 549 -5.83 -27.46 15.44
N ASN A 550 -7.09 -27.75 15.16
CA ASN A 550 -8.22 -26.92 15.60
C ASN A 550 -8.64 -27.24 17.05
N ALA A 551 -7.80 -26.81 17.99
CA ALA A 551 -8.09 -26.86 19.42
C ALA A 551 -8.49 -25.47 19.89
N LYS A 552 -9.69 -25.30 20.48
CA LYS A 552 -10.25 -24.03 20.94
C LYS A 552 -10.54 -24.06 22.44
N ILE A 553 -10.34 -22.92 23.10
CA ILE A 553 -10.70 -22.73 24.53
C ILE A 553 -11.81 -21.69 24.60
N TYR A 554 -12.95 -22.05 25.18
CA TYR A 554 -14.11 -21.16 25.31
C TYR A 554 -14.34 -20.63 26.71
N SER A 555 -13.73 -21.27 27.77
CA SER A 555 -13.84 -20.76 29.13
C SER A 555 -12.72 -21.23 30.04
N ILE A 556 -12.38 -20.40 31.02
CA ILE A 556 -11.54 -20.74 32.17
C ILE A 556 -12.30 -20.37 33.42
N THR A 557 -12.70 -21.36 34.23
CA THR A 557 -13.37 -21.17 35.49
C THR A 557 -12.40 -21.46 36.64
N LYS A 558 -12.14 -20.46 37.48
CA LYS A 558 -11.29 -20.62 38.67
C LYS A 558 -12.15 -20.64 39.96
N TYR A 559 -11.80 -21.56 40.84
CA TYR A 559 -12.37 -21.67 42.19
C TYR A 559 -11.26 -21.27 43.16
N TYR A 560 -11.49 -20.23 43.97
CA TYR A 560 -10.48 -19.71 44.89
C TYR A 560 -11.05 -19.38 46.24
N GLU A 561 -10.21 -19.48 47.27
CA GLU A 561 -10.48 -19.07 48.61
C GLU A 561 -9.65 -17.81 48.92
N LYS A 562 -10.26 -16.80 49.56
CA LYS A 562 -9.50 -15.69 50.10
C LYS A 562 -8.76 -16.17 51.35
N GLY A 563 -7.46 -15.87 51.42
CA GLY A 563 -6.69 -16.18 52.62
C GLY A 563 -7.29 -15.47 53.84
N SER A 564 -7.25 -16.12 55.01
CA SER A 564 -7.50 -15.41 56.23
C SER A 564 -6.31 -14.47 56.48
N ASP A 565 -6.61 -13.18 56.67
CA ASP A 565 -5.69 -12.23 57.28
C ASP A 565 -5.43 -12.64 58.73
N CYS A 566 -4.68 -13.74 58.92
CA CYS A 566 -4.07 -14.00 60.20
C CYS A 566 -2.62 -13.51 60.14
N PRO A 567 -2.24 -12.58 61.04
CA PRO A 567 -0.87 -12.08 61.13
C PRO A 567 0.18 -13.15 61.33
#